data_a7e302e93ed9634cca8e1584832a9ccf
#
_entry.id   a7e302e93ed9634cca8e1584832a9ccf
#
_cell.length_a   1.000
_cell.length_b   1.000
_cell.length_c   1.000
_cell.angle_alpha   90.00
_cell.angle_beta   90.00
_cell.angle_gamma   90.00
#
_symmetry.space_group_name_H-M   'P 1'
#
loop_
_entity.id
_entity.type
_entity.pdbx_description
1 polymer ?
#
loop_
_entity_poly.entity_id
_entity_poly.type
_entity_poly.pdbx_seq_one_letter_code
_entity_poly.pdbx_strand_id
1 'polypeptide(L)'
;MKMEDETTKLFDEIWNEPMTTVVKRYGLSDNGLRKRCLNLGIPVPPRGYWAKLKAGQEVPPKPTLPAIKVETPTIALKDKKQERKIEFIDIGNQSTEVLKSLNGMRVLTRQSQEEFVIWCKKIQVSSKVDSYHPLILEYQKEFEYRKARDKEHKFRDRLRFSAVSLNSKVEYRDDKLVLPICVSDKQNNRAFRIVDTLVKAVEDLGGKITVEKSHYRSFGAKDNATITVFESSFSFQIKEMMVKWREILSNMPEEKKSREFRPLYEKVFAGILEIELKQALPSWGDDKTGRVFRFMDSTDLSLEDQVGEIIKSMFSAAQEAKIDRIIKEREEEDKRRERQRQHAIEIEKQNKLQALIAEEKRQTQLIANIEQQMDDWFKVQRLRQYAEELEAYALATDDETNRELLSAYIVLVRKKVESFDPIAAILNEVKPIGFKVQNEDKENNL
;
A
#
# COMPACT_ATOMS: atom_id res chain seq x y z
N MET A 1 -7.25 19.43 8.23
CA MET A 1 -6.60 20.75 8.12
C MET A 1 -6.75 21.41 6.75
N LYS A 2 -6.50 20.81 5.60
CA LYS A 2 -6.67 21.50 4.29
C LYS A 2 -8.13 21.71 3.82
N MET A 3 -9.07 20.86 4.19
CA MET A 3 -10.47 20.97 3.76
C MET A 3 -11.29 21.99 4.60
N GLU A 4 -10.98 22.17 5.86
CA GLU A 4 -11.62 23.18 6.72
C GLU A 4 -11.29 24.60 6.30
N ASP A 5 -10.02 24.83 5.87
CA ASP A 5 -9.57 26.11 5.34
C ASP A 5 -10.28 26.49 4.03
N GLU A 6 -10.49 25.53 3.13
CA GLU A 6 -11.16 25.76 1.84
C GLU A 6 -12.65 26.06 2.01
N THR A 7 -13.31 25.39 2.96
CA THR A 7 -14.73 25.58 3.28
C THR A 7 -14.99 26.95 3.90
N THR A 8 -14.14 27.35 4.84
CA THR A 8 -14.21 28.67 5.49
C THR A 8 -13.96 29.79 4.48
N LYS A 9 -12.98 29.62 3.61
CA LYS A 9 -12.65 30.56 2.55
C LYS A 9 -13.82 30.73 1.56
N LEU A 10 -14.41 29.64 1.11
CA LEU A 10 -15.55 29.68 0.19
C LEU A 10 -16.78 30.33 0.84
N PHE A 11 -17.04 30.04 2.14
CA PHE A 11 -18.11 30.69 2.88
C PHE A 11 -17.93 32.23 2.95
N ASP A 12 -16.73 32.68 3.27
CA ASP A 12 -16.45 34.11 3.35
C ASP A 12 -16.57 34.79 1.97
N GLU A 13 -16.13 34.15 0.91
CA GLU A 13 -16.25 34.69 -0.45
C GLU A 13 -17.71 34.88 -0.87
N ILE A 14 -18.60 33.88 -0.66
CA ILE A 14 -20.01 33.98 -1.09
C ILE A 14 -20.86 34.92 -0.26
N TRP A 15 -20.40 35.29 0.95
CA TRP A 15 -21.08 36.26 1.82
C TRP A 15 -20.48 37.68 1.75
N ASN A 16 -19.31 37.84 1.12
CA ASN A 16 -18.67 39.12 0.89
C ASN A 16 -18.85 39.65 -0.54
N GLU A 17 -19.08 38.77 -1.51
CA GLU A 17 -19.24 39.14 -2.93
C GLU A 17 -20.42 38.42 -3.59
N PRO A 18 -21.00 39.01 -4.65
CA PRO A 18 -22.08 38.36 -5.42
C PRO A 18 -21.64 37.02 -6.00
N MET A 19 -22.55 36.05 -5.95
CA MET A 19 -22.30 34.69 -6.47
C MET A 19 -21.79 34.71 -7.93
N THR A 20 -22.30 35.59 -8.76
CA THR A 20 -21.86 35.82 -10.16
C THR A 20 -20.39 36.22 -10.31
N THR A 21 -19.81 36.82 -9.28
CA THR A 21 -18.38 37.17 -9.24
C THR A 21 -17.55 35.98 -8.78
N VAL A 22 -17.99 35.29 -7.71
CA VAL A 22 -17.28 34.15 -7.13
C VAL A 22 -17.20 32.97 -8.12
N VAL A 23 -18.26 32.70 -8.90
CA VAL A 23 -18.26 31.59 -9.88
C VAL A 23 -17.16 31.70 -10.92
N LYS A 24 -16.76 32.92 -11.32
CA LYS A 24 -15.69 33.15 -12.27
C LYS A 24 -14.34 32.64 -11.77
N ARG A 25 -14.08 32.71 -10.45
CA ARG A 25 -12.85 32.22 -9.83
C ARG A 25 -12.78 30.70 -9.79
N TYR A 26 -13.96 30.05 -9.65
CA TYR A 26 -14.04 28.58 -9.54
C TYR A 26 -14.36 27.88 -10.87
N GLY A 27 -14.55 28.59 -11.96
CA GLY A 27 -14.85 28.01 -13.28
C GLY A 27 -16.19 27.24 -13.32
N LEU A 28 -17.14 27.60 -12.44
CA LEU A 28 -18.43 26.95 -12.30
C LEU A 28 -19.58 27.86 -12.77
N SER A 29 -20.76 27.27 -12.98
CA SER A 29 -21.99 28.05 -13.14
C SER A 29 -22.55 28.44 -11.76
N ASP A 30 -23.43 29.47 -11.71
CA ASP A 30 -24.09 29.90 -10.46
C ASP A 30 -24.80 28.72 -9.75
N ASN A 31 -25.51 27.90 -10.50
CA ASN A 31 -26.16 26.69 -9.99
C ASN A 31 -25.13 25.62 -9.54
N GLY A 32 -24.00 25.52 -10.24
CA GLY A 32 -22.93 24.58 -9.89
C GLY A 32 -22.26 24.97 -8.56
N LEU A 33 -21.94 26.27 -8.37
CA LEU A 33 -21.37 26.75 -7.14
C LEU A 33 -22.35 26.62 -5.97
N ARG A 34 -23.64 26.92 -6.20
CA ARG A 34 -24.69 26.75 -5.19
C ARG A 34 -24.84 25.30 -4.74
N LYS A 35 -24.82 24.34 -5.67
CA LYS A 35 -24.82 22.90 -5.36
C LYS A 35 -23.57 22.50 -4.56
N ARG A 36 -22.39 23.01 -4.93
CA ARG A 36 -21.15 22.76 -4.19
C ARG A 36 -21.23 23.26 -2.76
N CYS A 37 -21.74 24.48 -2.55
CA CYS A 37 -21.95 25.03 -1.21
C CYS A 37 -22.92 24.17 -0.39
N LEU A 38 -24.06 23.75 -0.96
CA LEU A 38 -25.02 22.88 -0.29
C LEU A 38 -24.40 21.53 0.11
N ASN A 39 -23.62 20.92 -0.77
CA ASN A 39 -22.92 19.65 -0.50
C ASN A 39 -21.86 19.79 0.62
N LEU A 40 -21.27 20.97 0.77
CA LEU A 40 -20.30 21.29 1.83
C LEU A 40 -20.97 21.83 3.11
N GLY A 41 -22.33 21.85 3.17
CA GLY A 41 -23.06 22.38 4.31
C GLY A 41 -22.91 23.90 4.51
N ILE A 42 -22.44 24.62 3.46
CA ILE A 42 -22.23 26.06 3.52
C ILE A 42 -23.57 26.79 3.27
N PRO A 43 -24.07 27.58 4.21
CA PRO A 43 -25.25 28.39 3.99
C PRO A 43 -24.99 29.45 2.91
N VAL A 44 -25.90 29.53 1.91
CA VAL A 44 -25.76 30.43 0.77
C VAL A 44 -26.74 31.61 0.91
N PRO A 45 -26.36 32.82 0.48
CA PRO A 45 -27.26 33.96 0.48
C PRO A 45 -28.52 33.68 -0.34
N PRO A 46 -29.72 34.08 0.13
CA PRO A 46 -30.98 33.89 -0.60
C PRO A 46 -30.98 34.66 -1.92
N ARG A 47 -31.83 34.21 -2.86
CA ARG A 47 -31.96 34.88 -4.15
C ARG A 47 -32.38 36.34 -3.93
N GLY A 48 -31.72 37.26 -4.63
CA GLY A 48 -31.96 38.69 -4.50
C GLY A 48 -31.25 39.38 -3.32
N TYR A 49 -30.53 38.67 -2.47
CA TYR A 49 -29.80 39.23 -1.33
C TYR A 49 -28.93 40.44 -1.72
N TRP A 50 -28.09 40.30 -2.72
CA TRP A 50 -27.19 41.34 -3.17
C TRP A 50 -27.91 42.53 -3.84
N ALA A 51 -29.03 42.27 -4.52
CA ALA A 51 -29.86 43.34 -5.07
C ALA A 51 -30.54 44.19 -3.97
N LYS A 52 -31.07 43.53 -2.95
CA LYS A 52 -31.64 44.18 -1.77
C LYS A 52 -30.62 44.98 -0.99
N LEU A 53 -29.43 44.41 -0.78
CA LEU A 53 -28.33 45.09 -0.08
C LEU A 53 -27.88 46.36 -0.82
N LYS A 54 -27.78 46.31 -2.16
CA LYS A 54 -27.50 47.52 -2.98
C LYS A 54 -28.58 48.55 -2.95
N ALA A 55 -29.84 48.15 -2.77
CA ALA A 55 -30.99 49.04 -2.66
C ALA A 55 -31.20 49.58 -1.24
N GLY A 56 -30.30 49.31 -0.29
CA GLY A 56 -30.42 49.77 1.11
C GLY A 56 -31.54 49.10 1.91
N GLN A 57 -32.07 47.96 1.43
CA GLN A 57 -33.13 47.21 2.13
C GLN A 57 -32.52 46.27 3.18
N GLU A 58 -33.28 46.02 4.24
CA GLU A 58 -32.87 45.04 5.26
C GLU A 58 -32.71 43.64 4.65
N VAL A 59 -31.55 43.02 4.94
CA VAL A 59 -31.22 41.68 4.51
C VAL A 59 -30.84 40.81 5.72
N PRO A 60 -31.06 39.50 5.67
CA PRO A 60 -30.68 38.61 6.75
C PRO A 60 -29.16 38.74 7.05
N PRO A 61 -28.80 38.75 8.34
CA PRO A 61 -27.37 38.82 8.72
C PRO A 61 -26.62 37.58 8.25
N LYS A 62 -25.31 37.69 8.04
CA LYS A 62 -24.40 36.58 7.71
C LYS A 62 -24.50 35.56 8.84
N PRO A 63 -24.91 34.28 8.56
CA PRO A 63 -24.95 33.23 9.57
C PRO A 63 -23.53 32.86 10.00
N THR A 64 -23.39 32.35 11.20
CA THR A 64 -22.14 31.66 11.59
C THR A 64 -22.04 30.33 10.84
N LEU A 65 -20.87 30.02 10.32
CA LEU A 65 -20.63 28.68 9.78
C LEU A 65 -20.94 27.66 10.88
N PRO A 66 -21.89 26.74 10.66
CA PRO A 66 -22.06 25.66 11.59
C PRO A 66 -20.72 24.91 11.63
N ALA A 67 -20.14 24.70 12.81
CA ALA A 67 -19.01 23.84 12.97
C ALA A 67 -19.35 22.55 12.22
N ILE A 68 -18.57 22.19 11.21
CA ILE A 68 -18.77 20.95 10.44
C ILE A 68 -18.50 19.83 11.43
N LYS A 69 -19.51 19.46 12.19
CA LYS A 69 -19.62 18.11 12.67
C LYS A 69 -19.87 17.31 11.40
N VAL A 70 -18.85 16.57 10.96
CA VAL A 70 -19.05 15.43 10.09
C VAL A 70 -19.88 14.46 10.91
N GLU A 71 -21.16 14.74 10.97
CA GLU A 71 -22.16 13.74 11.35
C GLU A 71 -22.27 12.83 10.11
N THR A 72 -21.34 11.86 10.00
CA THR A 72 -21.87 10.56 9.63
C THR A 72 -23.12 10.39 10.45
N PRO A 73 -24.28 10.05 9.86
CA PRO A 73 -25.46 9.78 10.64
C PRO A 73 -25.17 8.56 11.52
N THR A 74 -24.54 8.80 12.63
CA THR A 74 -24.50 7.88 13.75
C THR A 74 -25.87 8.04 14.36
N ILE A 75 -26.82 7.24 13.87
CA ILE A 75 -28.06 6.98 14.60
C ILE A 75 -27.59 6.49 15.95
N ALA A 76 -27.71 7.34 16.95
CA ALA A 76 -27.45 6.97 18.33
C ALA A 76 -28.46 5.88 18.70
N LEU A 77 -28.06 4.65 18.47
CA LEU A 77 -28.63 3.50 19.15
C LEU A 77 -28.24 3.67 20.62
N LYS A 78 -29.19 4.20 21.41
CA LYS A 78 -29.16 4.15 22.87
C LYS A 78 -29.29 2.67 23.28
N ASP A 79 -28.20 1.99 23.26
CA ASP A 79 -27.90 0.86 24.12
C ASP A 79 -26.38 0.75 24.15
N LYS A 80 -25.79 0.90 25.33
CA LYS A 80 -24.41 0.56 25.57
C LYS A 80 -24.27 -0.95 25.33
N LYS A 81 -24.04 -1.34 24.06
CA LYS A 81 -23.59 -2.67 23.74
C LYS A 81 -22.23 -2.84 24.44
N GLN A 82 -22.18 -3.73 25.41
CA GLN A 82 -20.93 -4.18 25.98
C GLN A 82 -20.10 -4.73 24.84
N GLU A 83 -19.03 -4.02 24.46
CA GLU A 83 -18.02 -4.55 23.56
C GLU A 83 -17.53 -5.85 24.15
N ARG A 84 -17.73 -6.94 23.42
CA ARG A 84 -17.25 -8.25 23.85
C ARG A 84 -15.75 -8.24 23.87
N LYS A 85 -15.16 -8.36 25.04
CA LYS A 85 -13.71 -8.54 25.18
C LYS A 85 -13.34 -9.93 24.66
N ILE A 86 -12.90 -9.99 23.42
CA ILE A 86 -12.29 -11.19 22.85
C ILE A 86 -10.81 -11.14 23.23
N GLU A 87 -10.37 -12.10 24.03
CA GLU A 87 -8.97 -12.19 24.47
C GLU A 87 -8.17 -13.02 23.49
N PHE A 88 -7.09 -12.44 23.01
CA PHE A 88 -6.16 -13.06 22.05
C PHE A 88 -4.91 -13.57 22.78
N ILE A 89 -4.32 -14.64 22.26
CA ILE A 89 -2.97 -15.05 22.61
C ILE A 89 -1.99 -14.03 22.02
N ASP A 90 -0.92 -13.74 22.73
CA ASP A 90 0.15 -12.90 22.18
C ASP A 90 0.90 -13.64 21.06
N ILE A 91 0.48 -13.39 19.82
CA ILE A 91 1.10 -13.93 18.60
C ILE A 91 2.38 -13.21 18.22
N GLY A 92 2.60 -11.98 18.72
CA GLY A 92 3.79 -11.18 18.40
C GLY A 92 5.09 -11.79 18.93
N ASN A 93 5.03 -12.47 20.07
CA ASN A 93 6.19 -13.06 20.73
C ASN A 93 6.37 -14.57 20.46
N GLN A 94 5.48 -15.20 19.68
CA GLN A 94 5.59 -16.63 19.36
C GLN A 94 6.65 -16.88 18.28
N SER A 95 7.30 -18.06 18.32
CA SER A 95 8.22 -18.46 17.26
C SER A 95 7.51 -18.70 15.91
N THR A 96 8.22 -18.56 14.81
CA THR A 96 7.67 -18.76 13.45
C THR A 96 7.12 -20.18 13.27
N GLU A 97 7.73 -21.19 13.90
CA GLU A 97 7.28 -22.58 13.84
C GLU A 97 5.93 -22.76 14.56
N VAL A 98 5.77 -22.14 15.73
CA VAL A 98 4.50 -22.15 16.46
C VAL A 98 3.42 -21.43 15.65
N LEU A 99 3.73 -20.27 15.08
CA LEU A 99 2.79 -19.52 14.25
C LEU A 99 2.31 -20.33 13.04
N LYS A 100 3.19 -21.07 12.36
CA LYS A 100 2.82 -21.95 11.24
C LYS A 100 1.91 -23.13 11.65
N SER A 101 1.91 -23.50 12.91
CA SER A 101 1.06 -24.57 13.45
C SER A 101 -0.31 -24.07 13.95
N LEU A 102 -0.49 -22.73 14.10
CA LEU A 102 -1.73 -22.13 14.56
C LEU A 102 -2.74 -22.02 13.41
N ASN A 103 -3.99 -22.44 13.66
CA ASN A 103 -5.11 -22.03 12.81
C ASN A 103 -5.75 -20.76 13.36
N GLY A 104 -6.58 -20.08 12.55
CA GLY A 104 -7.16 -18.78 12.91
C GLY A 104 -7.96 -18.79 14.22
N MET A 105 -8.59 -19.89 14.60
CA MET A 105 -9.35 -19.98 15.84
C MET A 105 -8.46 -20.15 17.08
N ARG A 106 -7.28 -20.75 16.94
CA ARG A 106 -6.34 -20.98 18.05
C ARG A 106 -5.59 -19.71 18.51
N VAL A 107 -5.82 -18.60 17.83
CA VAL A 107 -5.33 -17.29 18.25
C VAL A 107 -6.08 -16.76 19.49
N LEU A 108 -7.26 -17.31 19.77
CA LEU A 108 -8.05 -16.99 20.96
C LEU A 108 -7.57 -17.80 22.16
N THR A 109 -7.72 -17.23 23.35
CA THR A 109 -7.66 -18.03 24.57
C THR A 109 -8.76 -19.09 24.55
N ARG A 110 -8.55 -20.21 25.20
CA ARG A 110 -9.51 -21.32 25.20
C ARG A 110 -10.92 -20.89 25.61
N GLN A 111 -11.02 -20.07 26.64
CA GLN A 111 -12.29 -19.55 27.12
C GLN A 111 -12.97 -18.68 26.05
N SER A 112 -12.25 -17.71 25.50
CA SER A 112 -12.78 -16.81 24.45
C SER A 112 -13.16 -17.59 23.19
N GLN A 113 -12.46 -18.66 22.86
CA GLN A 113 -12.80 -19.52 21.74
C GLN A 113 -14.14 -20.23 21.97
N GLU A 114 -14.36 -20.82 23.15
CA GLU A 114 -15.61 -21.48 23.51
C GLU A 114 -16.79 -20.50 23.51
N GLU A 115 -16.61 -19.32 24.13
CA GLU A 115 -17.62 -18.26 24.15
C GLU A 115 -17.96 -17.75 22.75
N PHE A 116 -16.97 -17.55 21.88
CA PHE A 116 -17.17 -17.11 20.50
C PHE A 116 -17.94 -18.14 19.68
N VAL A 117 -17.59 -19.43 19.80
CA VAL A 117 -18.31 -20.52 19.10
C VAL A 117 -19.75 -20.64 19.59
N ILE A 118 -19.99 -20.50 20.90
CA ILE A 118 -21.35 -20.54 21.48
C ILE A 118 -22.15 -19.34 20.94
N TRP A 119 -21.53 -18.17 20.87
CA TRP A 119 -22.19 -16.98 20.34
C TRP A 119 -22.53 -17.13 18.85
N CYS A 120 -21.60 -17.63 18.02
CA CYS A 120 -21.88 -17.92 16.61
C CYS A 120 -23.08 -18.87 16.44
N LYS A 121 -23.18 -19.92 17.29
CA LYS A 121 -24.31 -20.83 17.27
C LYS A 121 -25.64 -20.21 17.70
N LYS A 122 -25.61 -19.14 18.48
CA LYS A 122 -26.81 -18.42 18.91
C LYS A 122 -27.35 -17.43 17.87
N ILE A 123 -26.57 -17.13 16.81
CA ILE A 123 -27.01 -16.25 15.73
C ILE A 123 -28.12 -16.95 14.95
N GLN A 124 -29.32 -16.42 15.03
CA GLN A 124 -30.49 -16.92 14.31
C GLN A 124 -31.12 -15.81 13.48
N VAL A 125 -31.49 -16.13 12.25
CA VAL A 125 -32.20 -15.20 11.37
C VAL A 125 -33.67 -15.19 11.79
N SER A 126 -34.13 -14.03 12.28
CA SER A 126 -35.53 -13.85 12.69
C SER A 126 -36.48 -13.99 11.51
N SER A 127 -37.62 -14.65 11.73
CA SER A 127 -38.71 -14.72 10.74
C SER A 127 -39.38 -13.36 10.49
N LYS A 128 -39.38 -12.48 11.49
CA LYS A 128 -39.88 -11.09 11.41
C LYS A 128 -38.81 -10.14 11.93
N VAL A 129 -38.61 -9.06 11.24
CA VAL A 129 -37.67 -7.99 11.59
C VAL A 129 -38.48 -6.72 11.78
N ASP A 130 -38.41 -6.13 12.96
CA ASP A 130 -39.15 -4.88 13.29
C ASP A 130 -38.54 -3.68 12.56
N SER A 131 -37.22 -3.65 12.45
CA SER A 131 -36.48 -2.61 11.73
C SER A 131 -35.24 -3.19 11.07
N TYR A 132 -35.14 -3.00 9.76
CA TYR A 132 -33.97 -3.38 8.99
C TYR A 132 -32.86 -2.36 9.18
N HIS A 133 -31.62 -2.81 9.01
CA HIS A 133 -30.44 -1.97 8.98
C HIS A 133 -30.54 -0.89 7.85
N PRO A 134 -30.02 0.34 8.06
CA PRO A 134 -30.14 1.44 7.09
C PRO A 134 -29.70 1.08 5.66
N LEU A 135 -28.64 0.28 5.49
CA LEU A 135 -28.17 -0.18 4.17
C LEU A 135 -29.21 -1.01 3.43
N ILE A 136 -30.02 -1.80 4.15
CA ILE A 136 -31.10 -2.58 3.55
C ILE A 136 -32.28 -1.69 3.19
N LEU A 137 -32.62 -0.72 4.05
CA LEU A 137 -33.67 0.25 3.75
C LEU A 137 -33.32 1.10 2.51
N GLU A 138 -32.05 1.47 2.35
CA GLU A 138 -31.59 2.16 1.14
C GLU A 138 -31.69 1.26 -0.11
N TYR A 139 -31.33 -0.01 0.02
CA TYR A 139 -31.51 -0.98 -1.07
C TYR A 139 -32.99 -1.13 -1.43
N GLN A 140 -33.88 -1.26 -0.46
CA GLN A 140 -35.32 -1.39 -0.71
C GLN A 140 -35.89 -0.17 -1.47
N LYS A 141 -35.52 1.05 -1.06
CA LYS A 141 -35.91 2.30 -1.74
C LYS A 141 -35.42 2.31 -3.20
N GLU A 142 -34.16 1.94 -3.43
CA GLU A 142 -33.60 1.89 -4.76
C GLU A 142 -34.24 0.77 -5.60
N PHE A 143 -34.53 -0.39 -5.00
CA PHE A 143 -35.22 -1.49 -5.64
C PHE A 143 -36.63 -1.10 -6.12
N GLU A 144 -37.43 -0.44 -5.29
CA GLU A 144 -38.76 0.04 -5.67
C GLU A 144 -38.70 1.11 -6.76
N TYR A 145 -37.73 2.02 -6.69
CA TYR A 145 -37.48 2.98 -7.75
C TYR A 145 -37.17 2.31 -9.09
N ARG A 146 -36.27 1.32 -9.08
CA ARG A 146 -35.92 0.56 -10.30
C ARG A 146 -37.10 -0.20 -10.85
N LYS A 147 -37.89 -0.80 -9.99
CA LYS A 147 -39.12 -1.53 -10.33
C LYS A 147 -40.18 -0.63 -10.97
N ALA A 148 -40.38 0.57 -10.45
CA ALA A 148 -41.27 1.57 -11.04
C ALA A 148 -40.79 1.99 -12.42
N ARG A 149 -39.51 2.33 -12.56
CA ARG A 149 -38.89 2.73 -13.83
C ARG A 149 -38.98 1.63 -14.90
N ASP A 150 -38.78 0.37 -14.54
CA ASP A 150 -38.90 -0.76 -15.45
C ASP A 150 -40.33 -0.96 -15.97
N LYS A 151 -41.34 -0.62 -15.15
CA LYS A 151 -42.73 -0.64 -15.58
C LYS A 151 -43.00 0.41 -16.67
N GLU A 152 -42.44 1.62 -16.56
CA GLU A 152 -42.53 2.67 -17.53
C GLU A 152 -41.83 2.32 -18.86
N HIS A 153 -40.71 1.64 -18.80
CA HIS A 153 -39.90 1.25 -19.97
C HIS A 153 -40.30 -0.08 -20.61
N LYS A 154 -41.18 -0.86 -20.02
CA LYS A 154 -41.63 -2.17 -20.54
C LYS A 154 -42.18 -2.11 -21.98
N PHE A 155 -42.59 -0.96 -22.46
CA PHE A 155 -43.10 -0.81 -23.83
C PHE A 155 -41.99 -0.69 -24.86
N ARG A 156 -40.78 -0.24 -24.51
CA ARG A 156 -39.65 -0.06 -25.45
C ARG A 156 -38.82 -1.33 -25.70
N ASP A 157 -38.76 -2.23 -24.72
CA ASP A 157 -37.76 -3.29 -24.71
C ASP A 157 -38.29 -4.72 -24.72
N ARG A 158 -39.52 -4.93 -25.22
CA ARG A 158 -40.09 -6.28 -25.33
C ARG A 158 -39.22 -7.31 -26.10
N LEU A 159 -38.23 -6.85 -26.86
CA LEU A 159 -37.40 -7.68 -27.72
C LEU A 159 -35.99 -7.97 -27.17
N ARG A 160 -35.54 -7.34 -26.11
CA ARG A 160 -34.13 -7.42 -25.68
C ARG A 160 -33.86 -8.03 -24.34
N PHE A 161 -34.82 -8.18 -23.45
CA PHE A 161 -34.48 -8.48 -22.05
C PHE A 161 -35.18 -9.70 -21.48
N SER A 162 -34.33 -10.55 -20.96
CA SER A 162 -34.62 -11.78 -20.27
C SER A 162 -35.26 -11.54 -18.90
N ALA A 163 -36.20 -12.37 -18.45
CA ALA A 163 -36.88 -12.32 -17.15
C ALA A 163 -35.95 -12.60 -15.94
N VAL A 164 -34.69 -12.37 -16.14
CA VAL A 164 -33.69 -12.45 -15.08
C VAL A 164 -33.80 -11.18 -14.25
N SER A 165 -33.99 -11.34 -12.99
CA SER A 165 -34.01 -10.35 -11.91
C SER A 165 -33.99 -8.87 -12.33
N LEU A 166 -34.92 -8.09 -11.83
CA LEU A 166 -34.96 -6.65 -11.95
C LEU A 166 -33.60 -5.98 -11.66
N ASN A 167 -32.81 -6.58 -10.78
CA ASN A 167 -31.47 -6.13 -10.40
C ASN A 167 -30.42 -6.21 -11.50
N SER A 168 -30.62 -7.00 -12.57
CA SER A 168 -29.66 -7.13 -13.66
C SER A 168 -29.97 -6.26 -14.85
N LYS A 169 -31.14 -5.59 -14.89
CA LYS A 169 -31.66 -4.91 -16.07
C LYS A 169 -31.63 -3.41 -16.04
N VAL A 170 -31.59 -2.86 -14.83
CA VAL A 170 -31.69 -1.42 -14.65
C VAL A 170 -30.30 -0.84 -14.68
N GLU A 171 -30.08 0.17 -15.52
CA GLU A 171 -28.89 0.99 -15.44
C GLU A 171 -28.77 1.54 -14.02
N TYR A 172 -27.65 1.25 -13.37
CA TYR A 172 -27.35 1.76 -12.07
C TYR A 172 -27.27 3.27 -12.09
N ARG A 173 -27.98 3.92 -11.15
CA ARG A 173 -27.74 5.33 -10.93
C ARG A 173 -26.34 5.52 -10.34
N ASP A 174 -25.56 6.35 -10.97
CA ASP A 174 -24.19 6.61 -10.57
C ASP A 174 -24.05 7.23 -9.16
N ASP A 175 -25.11 7.84 -8.66
CA ASP A 175 -25.19 8.52 -7.37
C ASP A 175 -25.74 7.65 -6.23
N LYS A 176 -26.23 6.44 -6.53
CA LYS A 176 -26.82 5.53 -5.53
C LYS A 176 -26.05 4.20 -5.51
N LEU A 177 -25.33 4.00 -4.42
CA LEU A 177 -24.62 2.77 -4.12
C LEU A 177 -25.47 1.93 -3.17
N VAL A 178 -25.73 0.69 -3.52
CA VAL A 178 -26.56 -0.23 -2.73
C VAL A 178 -25.89 -1.58 -2.58
N LEU A 179 -26.34 -2.34 -1.59
CA LEU A 179 -25.82 -3.70 -1.35
C LEU A 179 -25.96 -4.59 -2.60
N PRO A 180 -24.99 -5.43 -2.92
CA PRO A 180 -25.02 -6.33 -4.08
C PRO A 180 -25.91 -7.55 -3.81
N ILE A 181 -27.23 -7.30 -3.77
CA ILE A 181 -28.25 -8.34 -3.59
C ILE A 181 -28.85 -8.66 -4.95
N CYS A 182 -28.57 -9.87 -5.47
CA CYS A 182 -28.98 -10.30 -6.81
C CYS A 182 -29.93 -11.52 -6.71
N VAL A 183 -31.15 -11.28 -6.30
CA VAL A 183 -32.14 -12.34 -6.07
C VAL A 183 -33.48 -12.01 -6.77
N SER A 184 -34.35 -12.99 -6.96
CA SER A 184 -35.70 -12.79 -7.46
C SER A 184 -36.59 -12.10 -6.41
N ASP A 185 -37.69 -11.51 -6.90
CA ASP A 185 -38.67 -10.86 -6.01
C ASP A 185 -39.19 -11.77 -4.89
N LYS A 186 -39.28 -13.08 -5.17
CA LYS A 186 -39.72 -14.10 -4.21
C LYS A 186 -38.73 -14.28 -3.06
N GLN A 187 -37.45 -14.11 -3.33
CA GLN A 187 -36.37 -14.33 -2.35
C GLN A 187 -35.90 -13.04 -1.66
N ASN A 188 -36.38 -11.86 -2.09
CA ASN A 188 -35.96 -10.58 -1.53
C ASN A 188 -36.11 -10.51 0.00
N ASN A 189 -37.30 -10.84 0.53
CA ASN A 189 -37.55 -10.76 1.96
C ASN A 189 -36.66 -11.71 2.76
N ARG A 190 -36.37 -12.86 2.19
CA ARG A 190 -35.49 -13.85 2.79
C ARG A 190 -34.04 -13.33 2.80
N ALA A 191 -33.56 -12.84 1.67
CA ALA A 191 -32.23 -12.25 1.52
C ALA A 191 -32.03 -11.04 2.46
N PHE A 192 -33.03 -10.18 2.60
CA PHE A 192 -32.98 -9.03 3.52
C PHE A 192 -32.78 -9.45 4.97
N ARG A 193 -33.49 -10.47 5.44
CA ARG A 193 -33.35 -10.96 6.82
C ARG A 193 -31.99 -11.57 7.07
N ILE A 194 -31.48 -12.36 6.14
CA ILE A 194 -30.15 -12.96 6.23
C ILE A 194 -29.07 -11.88 6.29
N VAL A 195 -29.13 -10.91 5.36
CA VAL A 195 -28.15 -9.82 5.29
C VAL A 195 -28.26 -8.91 6.53
N ASP A 196 -29.45 -8.61 7.01
CA ASP A 196 -29.68 -7.83 8.23
C ASP A 196 -29.01 -8.49 9.45
N THR A 197 -29.22 -9.78 9.60
CA THR A 197 -28.60 -10.56 10.70
C THR A 197 -27.08 -10.57 10.57
N LEU A 198 -26.56 -10.76 9.36
CA LEU A 198 -25.11 -10.77 9.09
C LEU A 198 -24.49 -9.40 9.40
N VAL A 199 -25.11 -8.31 8.92
CA VAL A 199 -24.62 -6.93 9.15
C VAL A 199 -24.57 -6.64 10.64
N LYS A 200 -25.66 -6.88 11.37
CA LYS A 200 -25.75 -6.64 12.81
C LYS A 200 -24.73 -7.48 13.59
N ALA A 201 -24.54 -8.73 13.20
CA ALA A 201 -23.53 -9.60 13.83
C ALA A 201 -22.09 -9.11 13.58
N VAL A 202 -21.80 -8.60 12.39
CA VAL A 202 -20.49 -7.98 12.07
C VAL A 202 -20.27 -6.72 12.89
N GLU A 203 -21.27 -5.86 13.02
CA GLU A 203 -21.20 -4.65 13.85
C GLU A 203 -21.05 -4.95 15.34
N ASP A 204 -21.68 -6.02 15.85
CA ASP A 204 -21.50 -6.51 17.22
C ASP A 204 -20.05 -6.95 17.53
N LEU A 205 -19.28 -7.30 16.50
CA LEU A 205 -17.86 -7.62 16.58
C LEU A 205 -16.95 -6.41 16.30
N GLY A 206 -17.52 -5.18 16.24
CA GLY A 206 -16.76 -3.97 15.90
C GLY A 206 -16.39 -3.86 14.42
N GLY A 207 -16.97 -4.71 13.57
CA GLY A 207 -16.79 -4.63 12.12
C GLY A 207 -17.64 -3.53 11.48
N LYS A 208 -17.38 -3.28 10.19
CA LYS A 208 -18.07 -2.26 9.39
C LYS A 208 -18.38 -2.82 8.00
N ILE A 209 -19.53 -2.42 7.45
CA ILE A 209 -19.88 -2.69 6.06
C ILE A 209 -19.90 -1.39 5.28
N THR A 210 -19.16 -1.34 4.17
CA THR A 210 -19.13 -0.21 3.24
C THR A 210 -19.58 -0.69 1.87
N VAL A 211 -20.28 0.20 1.14
CA VAL A 211 -20.67 -0.04 -0.24
C VAL A 211 -19.91 0.95 -1.12
N GLU A 212 -19.17 0.44 -2.09
CA GLU A 212 -18.29 1.23 -2.96
C GLU A 212 -18.58 0.95 -4.43
N LYS A 213 -18.28 1.92 -5.30
CA LYS A 213 -18.29 1.70 -6.75
C LYS A 213 -17.22 0.70 -7.14
N SER A 214 -17.58 -0.25 -7.98
CA SER A 214 -16.59 -1.07 -8.64
C SER A 214 -15.74 -0.19 -9.58
N HIS A 215 -14.43 -0.19 -9.36
CA HIS A 215 -13.46 0.51 -10.23
C HIS A 215 -13.33 -0.12 -11.63
N TYR A 216 -13.88 -1.31 -11.83
CA TYR A 216 -13.87 -1.96 -13.15
C TYR A 216 -14.99 -1.42 -14.01
N ARG A 217 -14.62 -0.60 -15.00
CA ARG A 217 -15.48 -0.15 -16.11
C ARG A 217 -15.79 -1.30 -17.08
N SER A 218 -16.34 -2.40 -16.63
CA SER A 218 -16.96 -3.36 -17.55
C SER A 218 -18.46 -3.11 -17.58
N PHE A 219 -19.06 -3.32 -18.74
CA PHE A 219 -20.51 -3.28 -18.92
C PHE A 219 -21.21 -4.04 -17.79
N GLY A 220 -21.96 -3.33 -16.94
CA GLY A 220 -22.56 -3.88 -15.73
C GLY A 220 -21.71 -3.71 -14.47
N ALA A 221 -21.09 -2.54 -14.27
CA ALA A 221 -20.43 -2.21 -12.99
C ALA A 221 -21.39 -2.50 -11.84
N LYS A 222 -21.09 -3.55 -11.07
CA LYS A 222 -21.85 -3.95 -9.89
C LYS A 222 -21.33 -3.16 -8.70
N ASP A 223 -22.24 -2.73 -7.85
CA ASP A 223 -21.85 -2.21 -6.55
C ASP A 223 -21.12 -3.31 -5.78
N ASN A 224 -20.06 -2.95 -5.10
CA ASN A 224 -19.29 -3.84 -4.25
C ASN A 224 -19.57 -3.49 -2.81
N ALA A 225 -19.98 -4.47 -2.01
CA ALA A 225 -20.01 -4.32 -0.57
C ALA A 225 -18.74 -4.96 0.01
N THR A 226 -18.12 -4.25 0.93
CA THR A 226 -16.93 -4.70 1.65
C THR A 226 -17.22 -4.76 3.13
N ILE A 227 -17.08 -5.94 3.71
CA ILE A 227 -17.14 -6.18 5.15
C ILE A 227 -15.72 -6.06 5.69
N THR A 228 -15.47 -5.14 6.60
CA THR A 228 -14.20 -5.01 7.30
C THR A 228 -14.38 -5.46 8.75
N VAL A 229 -13.66 -6.49 9.14
CA VAL A 229 -13.70 -7.05 10.49
C VAL A 229 -12.35 -7.68 10.84
N PHE A 230 -11.90 -7.51 12.08
CA PHE A 230 -10.61 -8.06 12.57
C PHE A 230 -9.41 -7.69 11.68
N GLU A 231 -9.33 -6.45 11.23
CA GLU A 231 -8.26 -5.92 10.36
C GLU A 231 -8.22 -6.55 8.95
N SER A 232 -9.23 -7.32 8.58
CA SER A 232 -9.37 -7.92 7.26
C SER A 232 -10.61 -7.41 6.54
N SER A 233 -10.53 -7.34 5.21
CA SER A 233 -11.63 -6.90 4.36
C SER A 233 -12.10 -8.05 3.48
N PHE A 234 -13.43 -8.20 3.38
CA PHE A 234 -14.07 -9.23 2.58
C PHE A 234 -15.06 -8.57 1.62
N SER A 235 -14.92 -8.77 0.31
CA SER A 235 -15.99 -8.41 -0.59
C SER A 235 -17.17 -9.37 -0.40
N PHE A 236 -18.37 -8.81 -0.39
CA PHE A 236 -19.60 -9.52 -0.07
C PHE A 236 -20.58 -9.45 -1.23
N GLN A 237 -21.22 -10.56 -1.55
CA GLN A 237 -22.32 -10.61 -2.48
C GLN A 237 -23.31 -11.71 -2.05
N ILE A 238 -24.63 -11.42 -2.14
CA ILE A 238 -25.67 -12.44 -2.05
C ILE A 238 -26.37 -12.56 -3.40
N LYS A 239 -26.53 -13.78 -3.90
CA LYS A 239 -27.16 -14.07 -5.16
C LYS A 239 -28.05 -15.30 -5.07
N GLU A 240 -29.07 -15.34 -5.93
CA GLU A 240 -29.85 -16.55 -6.18
C GLU A 240 -29.23 -17.32 -7.33
N MET A 241 -29.05 -18.61 -7.17
CA MET A 241 -28.51 -19.49 -8.20
C MET A 241 -29.44 -19.56 -9.42
N MET A 242 -28.85 -19.59 -10.58
CA MET A 242 -29.58 -19.73 -11.85
C MET A 242 -29.24 -21.08 -12.47
N VAL A 243 -30.29 -21.86 -12.77
CA VAL A 243 -30.19 -23.16 -13.41
C VAL A 243 -30.83 -23.12 -14.79
N LYS A 244 -30.44 -24.05 -15.66
CA LYS A 244 -31.13 -24.20 -16.95
C LYS A 244 -32.54 -24.72 -16.70
N TRP A 245 -33.55 -24.07 -17.30
CA TRP A 245 -34.94 -24.47 -17.12
C TRP A 245 -35.19 -25.94 -17.51
N ARG A 246 -34.40 -26.48 -18.45
CA ARG A 246 -34.48 -27.91 -18.86
C ARG A 246 -34.15 -28.86 -17.73
N GLU A 247 -33.22 -28.47 -16.85
CA GLU A 247 -32.84 -29.28 -15.65
C GLU A 247 -33.99 -29.30 -14.62
N ILE A 248 -34.70 -28.19 -14.48
CA ILE A 248 -35.90 -28.14 -13.62
C ILE A 248 -36.99 -29.04 -14.21
N LEU A 249 -37.23 -28.98 -15.52
CA LEU A 249 -38.23 -29.84 -16.15
C LEU A 249 -37.91 -31.33 -16.09
N SER A 250 -36.63 -31.72 -16.16
CA SER A 250 -36.23 -33.13 -16.04
C SER A 250 -36.55 -33.71 -14.66
N ASN A 251 -36.48 -32.88 -13.63
CA ASN A 251 -36.71 -33.25 -12.25
C ASN A 251 -38.17 -33.03 -11.80
N MET A 252 -39.05 -32.51 -12.66
CA MET A 252 -40.48 -32.34 -12.36
C MET A 252 -41.26 -33.61 -12.65
N PRO A 253 -42.26 -33.95 -11.79
CA PRO A 253 -43.22 -35.02 -12.11
C PRO A 253 -43.94 -34.75 -13.45
N GLU A 254 -44.16 -35.77 -14.25
CA GLU A 254 -44.79 -35.65 -15.58
C GLU A 254 -46.15 -34.92 -15.53
N GLU A 255 -46.91 -35.06 -14.46
CA GLU A 255 -48.22 -34.39 -14.25
C GLU A 255 -48.10 -32.86 -14.17
N LYS A 256 -46.92 -32.32 -13.82
CA LYS A 256 -46.66 -30.86 -13.75
C LYS A 256 -45.96 -30.29 -14.97
N LYS A 257 -45.58 -31.13 -15.92
CA LYS A 257 -44.95 -30.68 -17.17
C LYS A 257 -46.00 -30.13 -18.13
N SER A 258 -46.50 -28.91 -17.87
CA SER A 258 -47.39 -28.22 -18.82
C SER A 258 -46.64 -27.92 -20.11
N ARG A 259 -47.22 -28.29 -21.26
CA ARG A 259 -46.66 -28.06 -22.60
C ARG A 259 -46.56 -26.55 -22.96
N GLU A 260 -47.21 -25.69 -22.23
CA GLU A 260 -47.31 -24.25 -22.53
C GLU A 260 -46.25 -23.37 -21.86
N PHE A 261 -45.55 -23.89 -20.83
CA PHE A 261 -44.55 -23.12 -20.13
C PHE A 261 -43.15 -23.32 -20.73
N ARG A 262 -42.86 -22.60 -21.79
CA ARG A 262 -41.47 -22.37 -22.21
C ARG A 262 -41.03 -21.01 -21.69
N PRO A 263 -40.14 -20.98 -20.66
CA PRO A 263 -39.61 -19.68 -20.25
C PRO A 263 -38.84 -19.07 -21.44
N LEU A 264 -39.00 -17.78 -21.62
CA LEU A 264 -38.30 -16.99 -22.65
C LEU A 264 -36.76 -17.11 -22.56
N TYR A 265 -36.26 -17.78 -21.53
CA TYR A 265 -34.85 -17.77 -21.14
C TYR A 265 -34.33 -19.15 -20.85
N GLU A 266 -33.06 -19.34 -21.24
CA GLU A 266 -32.32 -20.59 -20.98
C GLU A 266 -32.08 -20.85 -19.51
N LYS A 267 -31.93 -19.79 -18.69
CA LYS A 267 -31.67 -19.87 -17.24
C LYS A 267 -32.77 -19.20 -16.44
N VAL A 268 -33.17 -19.84 -15.36
CA VAL A 268 -34.19 -19.37 -14.41
C VAL A 268 -33.65 -19.46 -12.98
N PHE A 269 -34.20 -18.66 -12.09
CA PHE A 269 -33.87 -18.72 -10.66
C PHE A 269 -34.32 -20.04 -10.05
N ALA A 270 -33.39 -20.66 -9.28
CA ALA A 270 -33.61 -21.96 -8.66
C ALA A 270 -34.24 -21.88 -7.26
N GLY A 271 -34.37 -20.70 -6.68
CA GLY A 271 -34.81 -20.53 -5.29
C GLY A 271 -33.70 -20.78 -4.26
N ILE A 272 -32.48 -21.08 -4.71
CA ILE A 272 -31.33 -21.39 -3.88
C ILE A 272 -30.50 -20.11 -3.72
N LEU A 273 -30.32 -19.65 -2.48
CA LEU A 273 -29.48 -18.49 -2.17
C LEU A 273 -28.04 -18.92 -1.94
N GLU A 274 -27.11 -18.07 -2.38
CA GLU A 274 -25.68 -18.21 -2.17
C GLU A 274 -25.09 -16.88 -1.67
N ILE A 275 -24.27 -16.94 -0.62
CA ILE A 275 -23.39 -15.85 -0.19
C ILE A 275 -21.98 -16.18 -0.64
N GLU A 276 -21.36 -15.24 -1.33
CA GLU A 276 -19.95 -15.29 -1.71
C GLU A 276 -19.19 -14.19 -0.97
N LEU A 277 -18.13 -14.60 -0.28
CA LEU A 277 -17.18 -13.71 0.38
C LEU A 277 -15.80 -13.94 -0.21
N LYS A 278 -15.11 -12.85 -0.58
CA LYS A 278 -13.72 -12.91 -1.05
C LYS A 278 -12.87 -12.07 -0.14
N GLN A 279 -11.92 -12.70 0.53
CA GLN A 279 -10.98 -12.00 1.37
C GLN A 279 -10.02 -11.17 0.50
N ALA A 280 -9.90 -9.88 0.80
CA ALA A 280 -8.88 -9.04 0.20
C ALA A 280 -7.54 -9.37 0.87
N LEU A 281 -6.60 -9.90 0.11
CA LEU A 281 -5.23 -10.08 0.57
C LEU A 281 -4.40 -8.86 0.17
N PRO A 282 -3.43 -8.44 0.99
CA PRO A 282 -2.47 -7.42 0.58
C PRO A 282 -1.75 -7.87 -0.69
N SER A 283 -1.54 -6.96 -1.63
CA SER A 283 -0.94 -7.20 -2.95
C SER A 283 0.58 -7.53 -2.89
N TRP A 284 0.99 -8.43 -2.01
CA TRP A 284 2.38 -8.83 -1.81
C TRP A 284 2.59 -10.24 -2.37
N GLY A 285 2.85 -10.37 -3.66
CA GLY A 285 3.20 -11.63 -4.30
C GLY A 285 2.33 -12.00 -5.50
N ASP A 286 2.80 -12.99 -6.27
CA ASP A 286 2.17 -13.45 -7.52
C ASP A 286 0.79 -14.11 -7.36
N ASP A 287 0.39 -14.47 -6.14
CA ASP A 287 -0.90 -15.09 -5.87
C ASP A 287 -1.95 -14.04 -5.48
N LYS A 288 -2.59 -13.45 -6.51
CA LYS A 288 -3.64 -12.43 -6.37
C LYS A 288 -5.01 -12.99 -6.00
N THR A 289 -5.14 -14.29 -5.84
CA THR A 289 -6.42 -14.94 -5.52
C THR A 289 -6.64 -14.99 -4.02
N GLY A 290 -7.32 -13.97 -3.47
CA GLY A 290 -7.81 -14.01 -2.10
C GLY A 290 -8.70 -15.23 -1.87
N ARG A 291 -8.74 -15.71 -0.63
CA ARG A 291 -9.62 -16.84 -0.24
C ARG A 291 -11.08 -16.52 -0.55
N VAL A 292 -11.76 -17.46 -1.22
CA VAL A 292 -13.18 -17.34 -1.58
C VAL A 292 -13.97 -18.33 -0.74
N PHE A 293 -14.96 -17.82 0.00
CA PHE A 293 -15.90 -18.60 0.78
C PHE A 293 -17.26 -18.52 0.11
N ARG A 294 -17.91 -19.67 -0.05
CA ARG A 294 -19.25 -19.78 -0.61
C ARG A 294 -20.12 -20.59 0.32
N PHE A 295 -21.24 -20.00 0.70
CA PHE A 295 -22.26 -20.58 1.52
C PHE A 295 -23.56 -20.60 0.73
N MET A 296 -24.22 -21.73 0.64
CA MET A 296 -25.44 -21.87 -0.16
C MET A 296 -26.46 -22.75 0.55
N ASP A 297 -27.71 -22.56 0.18
CA ASP A 297 -28.75 -23.47 0.58
C ASP A 297 -28.47 -24.91 0.11
N SER A 298 -28.62 -25.86 0.99
CA SER A 298 -28.61 -27.28 0.68
C SER A 298 -29.92 -27.93 1.12
N THR A 299 -30.09 -29.21 0.81
CA THR A 299 -31.27 -30.00 1.25
C THR A 299 -31.41 -30.05 2.76
N ASP A 300 -30.29 -30.09 3.49
CA ASP A 300 -30.21 -30.31 4.91
C ASP A 300 -29.96 -29.08 5.74
N LEU A 301 -29.46 -28.01 5.13
CA LEU A 301 -29.00 -26.80 5.81
C LEU A 301 -29.38 -25.55 5.02
N SER A 302 -30.20 -24.71 5.63
CA SER A 302 -30.57 -23.40 5.04
C SER A 302 -29.47 -22.35 5.20
N LEU A 303 -29.47 -21.34 4.36
CA LEU A 303 -28.50 -20.25 4.48
C LEU A 303 -28.69 -19.46 5.78
N GLU A 304 -29.91 -19.42 6.30
CA GLU A 304 -30.25 -18.82 7.59
C GLU A 304 -29.48 -19.49 8.75
N ASP A 305 -29.32 -20.78 8.70
CA ASP A 305 -28.65 -21.58 9.76
C ASP A 305 -27.12 -21.46 9.64
N GLN A 306 -26.62 -20.98 8.49
CA GLN A 306 -25.20 -20.88 8.20
C GLN A 306 -24.59 -19.51 8.61
N VAL A 307 -25.37 -18.51 9.02
CA VAL A 307 -24.87 -17.17 9.33
C VAL A 307 -23.78 -17.21 10.41
N GLY A 308 -23.96 -18.01 11.44
CA GLY A 308 -22.95 -18.21 12.49
C GLY A 308 -21.65 -18.81 11.96
N GLU A 309 -21.72 -19.75 11.03
CA GLU A 309 -20.53 -20.36 10.40
C GLU A 309 -19.85 -19.40 9.42
N ILE A 310 -20.63 -18.55 8.74
CA ILE A 310 -20.10 -17.44 7.92
C ILE A 310 -19.21 -16.53 8.77
N ILE A 311 -19.70 -16.07 9.91
CA ILE A 311 -18.95 -15.20 10.84
C ILE A 311 -17.70 -15.91 11.36
N LYS A 312 -17.82 -17.16 11.76
CA LYS A 312 -16.69 -17.96 12.26
C LYS A 312 -15.61 -18.15 11.19
N SER A 313 -16.00 -18.40 9.94
CA SER A 313 -15.09 -18.55 8.81
C SER A 313 -14.38 -17.23 8.49
N MET A 314 -15.09 -16.10 8.53
CA MET A 314 -14.49 -14.77 8.37
C MET A 314 -13.47 -14.48 9.48
N PHE A 315 -13.80 -14.80 10.73
CA PHE A 315 -12.88 -14.65 11.86
C PHE A 315 -11.61 -15.49 11.65
N SER A 316 -11.76 -16.79 11.37
CA SER A 316 -10.62 -17.70 11.15
C SER A 316 -9.72 -17.18 10.02
N ALA A 317 -10.32 -16.81 8.88
CA ALA A 317 -9.58 -16.28 7.74
C ALA A 317 -8.84 -14.97 8.05
N ALA A 318 -9.47 -14.08 8.81
CA ALA A 318 -8.84 -12.81 9.21
C ALA A 318 -7.60 -13.06 10.10
N GLN A 319 -7.71 -13.97 11.07
CA GLN A 319 -6.59 -14.30 11.96
C GLN A 319 -5.47 -15.05 11.23
N GLU A 320 -5.80 -15.95 10.33
CA GLU A 320 -4.82 -16.64 9.48
C GLU A 320 -4.05 -15.65 8.60
N ALA A 321 -4.75 -14.67 8.00
CA ALA A 321 -4.09 -13.62 7.22
C ALA A 321 -3.17 -12.74 8.08
N LYS A 322 -3.52 -12.50 9.35
CA LYS A 322 -2.67 -11.78 10.30
C LYS A 322 -1.42 -12.58 10.64
N ILE A 323 -1.55 -13.89 10.90
CA ILE A 323 -0.43 -14.79 11.13
C ILE A 323 0.50 -14.82 9.91
N ASP A 324 -0.05 -15.02 8.71
CA ASP A 324 0.71 -15.05 7.46
C ASP A 324 1.50 -13.76 7.22
N ARG A 325 0.91 -12.60 7.58
CA ARG A 325 1.59 -11.30 7.52
C ARG A 325 2.80 -11.26 8.45
N ILE A 326 2.63 -11.64 9.71
CA ILE A 326 3.72 -11.65 10.70
C ILE A 326 4.85 -12.59 10.25
N ILE A 327 4.51 -13.76 9.73
CA ILE A 327 5.51 -14.72 9.22
C ILE A 327 6.30 -14.11 8.06
N LYS A 328 5.61 -13.52 7.08
CA LYS A 328 6.27 -12.89 5.91
C LYS A 328 7.15 -11.71 6.32
N GLU A 329 6.69 -10.85 7.21
CA GLU A 329 7.47 -9.72 7.71
C GLU A 329 8.78 -10.19 8.37
N ARG A 330 8.73 -11.26 9.17
CA ARG A 330 9.94 -11.85 9.79
C ARG A 330 10.87 -12.46 8.75
N GLU A 331 10.33 -13.23 7.80
CA GLU A 331 11.13 -13.84 6.73
C GLU A 331 11.81 -12.76 5.84
N GLU A 332 11.12 -11.66 5.57
CA GLU A 332 11.69 -10.52 4.83
C GLU A 332 12.78 -9.80 5.64
N GLU A 333 12.56 -9.63 6.94
CA GLU A 333 13.56 -9.03 7.83
C GLU A 333 14.82 -9.89 7.92
N ASP A 334 14.67 -11.20 8.06
CA ASP A 334 15.80 -12.14 8.08
C ASP A 334 16.57 -12.13 6.76
N LYS A 335 15.87 -12.13 5.61
CA LYS A 335 16.49 -11.98 4.29
C LYS A 335 17.21 -10.64 4.13
N ARG A 336 16.66 -9.57 4.72
CA ARG A 336 17.29 -8.23 4.71
C ARG A 336 18.56 -8.23 5.55
N ARG A 337 18.51 -8.81 6.76
CA ARG A 337 19.68 -8.94 7.64
C ARG A 337 20.78 -9.77 6.98
N GLU A 338 20.44 -10.87 6.33
CA GLU A 338 21.40 -11.72 5.63
C GLU A 338 22.06 -10.99 4.44
N ARG A 339 21.27 -10.28 3.63
CA ARG A 339 21.82 -9.42 2.55
C ARG A 339 22.77 -8.35 3.07
N GLN A 340 22.45 -7.74 4.21
CA GLN A 340 23.35 -6.75 4.83
C GLN A 340 24.65 -7.39 5.32
N ARG A 341 24.60 -8.58 5.91
CA ARG A 341 25.82 -9.34 6.32
C ARG A 341 26.68 -9.68 5.12
N GLN A 342 26.10 -10.21 4.06
CA GLN A 342 26.84 -10.56 2.84
C GLN A 342 27.47 -9.33 2.18
N HIS A 343 26.75 -8.22 2.13
CA HIS A 343 27.28 -6.96 1.62
C HIS A 343 28.45 -6.42 2.48
N ALA A 344 28.35 -6.52 3.80
CA ALA A 344 29.43 -6.11 4.70
C ALA A 344 30.70 -6.98 4.49
N ILE A 345 30.53 -8.30 4.35
CA ILE A 345 31.64 -9.22 4.05
C ILE A 345 32.29 -8.89 2.70
N GLU A 346 31.50 -8.58 1.70
CA GLU A 346 32.01 -8.24 0.37
C GLU A 346 32.80 -6.92 0.38
N ILE A 347 32.29 -5.89 1.09
CA ILE A 347 33.03 -4.63 1.29
C ILE A 347 34.35 -4.88 2.00
N GLU A 348 34.38 -5.73 3.03
CA GLU A 348 35.61 -6.03 3.75
C GLU A 348 36.63 -6.73 2.85
N LYS A 349 36.19 -7.68 2.02
CA LYS A 349 37.05 -8.32 1.01
C LYS A 349 37.64 -7.32 0.01
N GLN A 350 36.78 -6.42 -0.51
CA GLN A 350 37.22 -5.38 -1.44
C GLN A 350 38.24 -4.44 -0.81
N ASN A 351 38.01 -4.02 0.44
CA ASN A 351 38.95 -3.17 1.16
C ASN A 351 40.30 -3.84 1.39
N LYS A 352 40.31 -5.15 1.74
CA LYS A 352 41.53 -5.92 1.88
C LYS A 352 42.29 -6.03 0.55
N LEU A 353 41.58 -6.31 -0.54
CA LEU A 353 42.17 -6.37 -1.87
C LEU A 353 42.76 -5.03 -2.31
N GLN A 354 42.03 -3.94 -2.09
CA GLN A 354 42.55 -2.60 -2.41
C GLN A 354 43.80 -2.24 -1.58
N ALA A 355 43.81 -2.63 -0.29
CA ALA A 355 44.97 -2.42 0.56
C ALA A 355 46.22 -3.20 0.04
N LEU A 356 46.05 -4.45 -0.40
CA LEU A 356 47.13 -5.25 -1.02
C LEU A 356 47.64 -4.63 -2.32
N ILE A 357 46.75 -4.19 -3.21
CA ILE A 357 47.12 -3.52 -4.45
C ILE A 357 47.83 -2.20 -4.19
N ALA A 358 47.38 -1.44 -3.18
CA ALA A 358 48.05 -0.19 -2.80
C ALA A 358 49.47 -0.43 -2.25
N GLU A 359 49.67 -1.49 -1.47
CA GLU A 359 50.99 -1.86 -0.94
C GLU A 359 51.90 -2.34 -2.05
N GLU A 360 51.41 -3.17 -2.96
CA GLU A 360 52.19 -3.62 -4.14
C GLU A 360 52.67 -2.46 -5.02
N LYS A 361 51.75 -1.51 -5.29
CA LYS A 361 52.10 -0.27 -6.02
C LYS A 361 53.15 0.53 -5.29
N ARG A 362 53.03 0.66 -3.97
CA ARG A 362 54.01 1.37 -3.16
C ARG A 362 55.39 0.72 -3.23
N GLN A 363 55.47 -0.61 -3.14
CA GLN A 363 56.70 -1.36 -3.27
C GLN A 363 57.32 -1.18 -4.67
N THR A 364 56.50 -1.25 -5.71
CA THR A 364 56.96 -1.04 -7.09
C THR A 364 57.53 0.36 -7.31
N GLN A 365 56.85 1.38 -6.76
CA GLN A 365 57.33 2.78 -6.79
C GLN A 365 58.67 2.94 -6.03
N LEU A 366 58.79 2.28 -4.88
CA LEU A 366 60.02 2.33 -4.09
C LEU A 366 61.20 1.73 -4.88
N ILE A 367 60.96 0.59 -5.53
CA ILE A 367 62.00 -0.05 -6.40
C ILE A 367 62.39 0.87 -7.55
N ALA A 368 61.41 1.43 -8.25
CA ALA A 368 61.67 2.36 -9.36
C ALA A 368 62.46 3.61 -8.89
N ASN A 369 62.15 4.16 -7.69
CA ASN A 369 62.91 5.24 -7.11
C ASN A 369 64.35 4.85 -6.79
N ILE A 370 64.58 3.64 -6.29
CA ILE A 370 65.92 3.11 -6.01
C ILE A 370 66.72 3.00 -7.33
N GLU A 371 66.13 2.47 -8.39
CA GLU A 371 66.76 2.34 -9.71
C GLU A 371 67.13 3.74 -10.25
N GLN A 372 66.24 4.72 -10.15
CA GLN A 372 66.48 6.08 -10.55
C GLN A 372 67.62 6.74 -9.74
N GLN A 373 67.64 6.52 -8.43
CA GLN A 373 68.72 7.00 -7.54
C GLN A 373 70.08 6.37 -7.88
N MET A 374 70.10 5.12 -8.22
CA MET A 374 71.32 4.44 -8.71
C MET A 374 71.83 5.05 -10.00
N ASP A 375 70.95 5.31 -10.96
CA ASP A 375 71.35 5.93 -12.24
C ASP A 375 71.90 7.38 -12.00
N ASP A 376 71.29 8.12 -11.13
CA ASP A 376 71.75 9.48 -10.79
C ASP A 376 73.08 9.45 -10.03
N TRP A 377 73.26 8.47 -9.13
CA TRP A 377 74.56 8.24 -8.48
C TRP A 377 75.64 7.93 -9.49
N PHE A 378 75.43 7.08 -10.49
CA PHE A 378 76.39 6.79 -11.53
C PHE A 378 76.72 8.03 -12.39
N LYS A 379 75.71 8.87 -12.71
CA LYS A 379 75.96 10.14 -13.42
C LYS A 379 76.81 11.07 -12.57
N VAL A 380 76.56 11.18 -11.28
CA VAL A 380 77.38 12.00 -10.36
C VAL A 380 78.82 11.49 -10.31
N GLN A 381 79.05 10.18 -10.21
CA GLN A 381 80.40 9.63 -10.21
C GLN A 381 81.16 9.90 -11.51
N ARG A 382 80.50 9.80 -12.66
CA ARG A 382 81.12 10.17 -13.97
C ARG A 382 81.44 11.65 -14.03
N LEU A 383 80.56 12.49 -13.51
CA LEU A 383 80.85 13.95 -13.49
C LEU A 383 82.00 14.31 -12.54
N ARG A 384 82.15 13.65 -11.40
CA ARG A 384 83.30 13.81 -10.49
C ARG A 384 84.58 13.39 -11.17
N GLN A 385 84.62 12.20 -11.78
CA GLN A 385 85.75 11.73 -12.52
C GLN A 385 86.13 12.69 -13.67
N TYR A 386 85.13 13.18 -14.42
CA TYR A 386 85.34 14.19 -15.47
C TYR A 386 85.92 15.51 -14.95
N ALA A 387 85.48 15.95 -13.78
CA ALA A 387 86.02 17.14 -13.13
C ALA A 387 87.49 16.96 -12.73
N GLU A 388 87.85 15.75 -12.21
CA GLU A 388 89.25 15.40 -11.86
C GLU A 388 90.15 15.35 -13.07
N GLU A 389 89.65 14.76 -14.18
CA GLU A 389 90.39 14.74 -15.44
C GLU A 389 90.61 16.13 -16.04
N LEU A 390 89.62 17.00 -15.96
CA LEU A 390 89.71 18.41 -16.34
C LEU A 390 90.70 19.18 -15.48
N GLU A 391 90.77 18.91 -14.19
CA GLU A 391 91.74 19.51 -13.28
C GLU A 391 93.16 19.09 -13.62
N ALA A 392 93.37 17.81 -13.87
CA ALA A 392 94.67 17.28 -14.30
C ALA A 392 95.13 17.93 -15.60
N TYR A 393 94.19 18.12 -16.57
CA TYR A 393 94.50 18.78 -17.83
C TYR A 393 94.79 20.24 -17.65
N ALA A 394 94.04 20.94 -16.80
CA ALA A 394 94.25 22.34 -16.50
C ALA A 394 95.67 22.60 -15.89
N LEU A 395 96.12 21.67 -15.03
CA LEU A 395 97.44 21.68 -14.42
C LEU A 395 98.56 21.47 -15.42
N ALA A 396 98.28 20.67 -16.46
CA ALA A 396 99.29 20.35 -17.52
C ALA A 396 99.36 21.40 -18.69
N THR A 397 98.43 22.37 -18.65
CA THR A 397 98.30 23.43 -19.69
C THR A 397 99.20 24.61 -19.35
N ASP A 398 100.18 24.95 -20.26
CA ASP A 398 101.11 26.06 -20.09
C ASP A 398 100.53 27.48 -20.36
N ASP A 399 99.31 27.55 -21.02
CA ASP A 399 98.63 28.77 -21.37
C ASP A 399 97.70 29.24 -20.20
N GLU A 400 98.01 30.38 -19.61
CA GLU A 400 97.36 30.92 -18.45
C GLU A 400 95.87 31.26 -18.71
N THR A 401 95.54 31.78 -19.93
CA THR A 401 94.17 32.10 -20.33
C THR A 401 93.29 30.90 -20.44
N ASN A 402 93.82 29.81 -21.02
CA ASN A 402 93.12 28.53 -21.11
C ASN A 402 92.97 27.89 -19.76
N ARG A 403 93.93 28.04 -18.84
CA ARG A 403 93.85 27.53 -17.46
C ARG A 403 92.72 28.19 -16.65
N GLU A 404 92.59 29.55 -16.81
CA GLU A 404 91.47 30.25 -16.13
C GLU A 404 90.11 29.85 -16.67
N LEU A 405 89.93 29.72 -18.00
CA LEU A 405 88.70 29.21 -18.60
C LEU A 405 88.32 27.79 -18.13
N LEU A 406 89.29 26.90 -18.09
CA LEU A 406 89.10 25.55 -17.59
C LEU A 406 88.71 25.52 -16.11
N SER A 407 89.41 26.37 -15.32
CA SER A 407 89.05 26.46 -13.87
C SER A 407 87.62 26.95 -13.66
N ALA A 408 87.15 27.92 -14.41
CA ALA A 408 85.77 28.39 -14.36
C ALA A 408 84.76 27.32 -14.78
N TYR A 409 85.11 26.56 -15.81
CA TYR A 409 84.24 25.39 -16.23
C TYR A 409 84.22 24.27 -15.22
N ILE A 410 85.31 23.93 -14.57
CA ILE A 410 85.41 22.93 -13.50
C ILE A 410 84.49 23.32 -12.33
N VAL A 411 84.49 24.59 -11.96
CA VAL A 411 83.57 25.09 -10.90
C VAL A 411 82.09 24.85 -11.28
N LEU A 412 81.75 25.04 -12.55
CA LEU A 412 80.38 24.78 -13.04
C LEU A 412 80.04 23.27 -12.98
N VAL A 413 81.01 22.41 -13.38
CA VAL A 413 80.83 20.94 -13.31
C VAL A 413 80.66 20.48 -11.85
N ARG A 414 81.48 20.98 -10.93
CA ARG A 414 81.40 20.71 -9.48
C ARG A 414 80.04 21.17 -8.89
N LYS A 415 79.63 22.36 -9.24
CA LYS A 415 78.31 22.84 -8.84
C LYS A 415 77.17 21.95 -9.37
N LYS A 416 77.30 21.42 -10.59
CA LYS A 416 76.38 20.47 -11.17
C LYS A 416 76.36 19.14 -10.38
N VAL A 417 77.52 18.64 -9.98
CA VAL A 417 77.71 17.45 -9.15
C VAL A 417 76.94 17.62 -7.82
N GLU A 418 77.17 18.74 -7.12
CA GLU A 418 76.50 19.01 -5.86
C GLU A 418 74.99 19.08 -5.98
N SER A 419 74.48 19.67 -7.08
CA SER A 419 73.06 19.76 -7.34
C SER A 419 72.39 18.45 -7.70
N PHE A 420 73.15 17.41 -8.09
CA PHE A 420 72.64 16.12 -8.52
C PHE A 420 72.96 14.99 -7.54
N ASP A 421 73.62 15.28 -6.40
CA ASP A 421 74.02 14.22 -5.47
C ASP A 421 72.76 13.57 -4.81
N PRO A 422 72.42 12.31 -5.13
CA PRO A 422 71.21 11.67 -4.67
C PRO A 422 71.27 11.29 -3.19
N ILE A 423 72.48 11.21 -2.59
CA ILE A 423 72.64 10.79 -1.19
C ILE A 423 72.00 11.77 -0.21
N ALA A 424 72.11 13.09 -0.51
CA ALA A 424 71.47 14.09 0.31
C ALA A 424 69.92 14.09 0.20
N ALA A 425 69.38 13.71 -0.99
CA ALA A 425 67.97 13.59 -1.25
C ALA A 425 67.39 12.37 -0.54
N ILE A 426 68.07 11.24 -0.52
CA ILE A 426 67.63 9.99 0.11
C ILE A 426 67.33 10.19 1.61
N LEU A 427 68.12 10.94 2.34
CA LEU A 427 67.91 11.20 3.75
C LEU A 427 66.61 12.01 4.04
N ASN A 428 66.18 12.85 3.08
CA ASN A 428 64.94 13.60 3.20
C ASN A 428 63.70 12.77 2.80
N GLU A 429 63.83 11.79 1.89
CA GLU A 429 62.76 10.93 1.45
C GLU A 429 62.55 9.73 2.41
N VAL A 430 63.57 9.20 3.02
CA VAL A 430 63.47 8.04 3.92
C VAL A 430 62.95 8.38 5.32
N LYS A 431 63.16 9.62 5.79
CA LYS A 431 62.61 10.10 7.07
C LYS A 431 61.10 10.01 7.22
N PRO A 432 60.26 10.35 6.21
CA PRO A 432 58.80 10.22 6.32
C PRO A 432 58.30 8.79 6.22
N ILE A 433 59.08 7.86 5.63
CA ILE A 433 58.66 6.48 5.38
C ILE A 433 58.78 5.59 6.62
N GLY A 434 58.99 6.20 7.80
CA GLY A 434 58.90 5.50 9.09
C GLY A 434 59.37 4.03 9.00
N PHE A 435 60.65 3.78 8.63
CA PHE A 435 61.25 2.50 8.89
C PHE A 435 61.22 2.31 10.42
N LYS A 436 60.18 1.62 10.91
CA LYS A 436 60.24 1.00 12.22
C LYS A 436 61.35 -0.04 12.07
N VAL A 437 62.55 0.31 12.50
CA VAL A 437 63.56 -0.66 12.85
C VAL A 437 62.87 -1.55 13.88
N GLN A 438 62.39 -2.72 13.46
CA GLN A 438 62.01 -3.75 14.40
C GLN A 438 63.23 -4.08 15.17
N ASN A 439 63.37 -3.53 16.36
CA ASN A 439 64.21 -4.08 17.42
C ASN A 439 63.52 -5.36 17.88
N GLU A 440 63.51 -6.40 17.06
CA GLU A 440 63.43 -7.78 17.52
C GLU A 440 64.78 -8.11 18.10
N ASP A 441 64.78 -8.16 19.39
CA ASP A 441 65.67 -8.91 20.28
C ASP A 441 65.94 -8.08 21.54
N LYS A 442 65.06 -8.14 22.50
CA LYS A 442 65.37 -8.16 23.91
C LYS A 442 64.08 -7.99 24.74
N GLU A 443 63.36 -9.07 24.93
CA GLU A 443 62.57 -9.32 26.10
C GLU A 443 61.91 -10.72 26.00
N ASN A 444 62.77 -11.71 25.94
CA ASN A 444 62.47 -13.06 26.39
C ASN A 444 63.58 -13.50 27.31
N ASN A 445 63.47 -13.04 28.58
CA ASN A 445 64.07 -13.69 29.78
C ASN A 445 63.75 -12.82 30.98
N LEU A 446 62.60 -13.10 31.57
CA LEU A 446 62.39 -13.13 33.02
C LEU A 446 61.00 -13.64 33.32
#